data_6eeac00a3e3b31736249a38796558b1c
#
_entry.id   6eeac00a3e3b31736249a38796558b1c
#
_cell.length_a   1.000
_cell.length_b   1.000
_cell.length_c   1.000
_cell.angle_alpha   90.00
_cell.angle_beta   90.00
_cell.angle_gamma   90.00
#
_symmetry.space_group_name_H-M   'P 1'
#
loop_
_entity.id
_entity.type
_entity.pdbx_description
1 polymer ?
#
loop_
_entity_poly.entity_id
_entity_poly.type
_entity_poly.pdbx_seq_one_letter_code
_entity_poly.pdbx_strand_id
1 'polypeptide(L)'
;MSPPATSTQSFTLNTGAKMPAIGLGTWRSEPGLVAKAVEEAIRAGYRHIDGAWFYHNESEVGEGIRNSGVPRSELFVTTKLWNTFHKPEDVSKAFEESLNNLGLDYVDMYLMHSALCIALPEKPYEVIPECDPQVDFVETYKAMEKLLETGKTKAIGVSNFSQANLERLLANTSVVPATNQVELHP
;
A
#
# COMPACT_ATOMS: atom_id res chain seq x y z
N MET A 1 -25.29 22.23 -6.32
CA MET A 1 -24.91 21.04 -7.15
C MET A 1 -25.08 19.82 -6.28
N SER A 2 -25.72 18.76 -6.77
CA SER A 2 -25.75 17.49 -6.06
C SER A 2 -24.32 16.97 -5.94
N PRO A 3 -23.93 16.35 -4.80
CA PRO A 3 -22.61 15.74 -4.69
C PRO A 3 -22.42 14.70 -5.80
N PRO A 4 -21.20 14.52 -6.32
CA PRO A 4 -20.95 13.51 -7.32
C PRO A 4 -21.32 12.13 -6.78
N ALA A 5 -21.85 11.28 -7.66
CA ALA A 5 -22.18 9.91 -7.28
C ALA A 5 -20.88 9.16 -6.97
N THR A 6 -20.71 8.72 -5.74
CA THR A 6 -19.58 7.85 -5.34
C THR A 6 -19.78 6.48 -5.96
N SER A 7 -18.71 5.86 -6.46
CA SER A 7 -18.77 4.45 -6.83
C SER A 7 -19.08 3.62 -5.58
N THR A 8 -20.20 2.93 -5.58
CA THR A 8 -20.60 2.04 -4.47
C THR A 8 -20.06 0.61 -4.64
N GLN A 9 -19.45 0.31 -5.80
CA GLN A 9 -18.90 -1.02 -6.06
C GLN A 9 -17.65 -1.25 -5.22
N SER A 10 -17.62 -2.35 -4.48
CA SER A 10 -16.50 -2.76 -3.64
C SER A 10 -16.34 -4.26 -3.64
N PHE A 11 -15.12 -4.71 -3.38
CA PHE A 11 -14.81 -6.11 -3.11
C PHE A 11 -14.74 -6.34 -1.60
N THR A 12 -15.18 -7.52 -1.16
CA THR A 12 -15.01 -7.93 0.22
C THR A 12 -13.70 -8.70 0.34
N LEU A 13 -12.78 -8.17 1.13
CA LEU A 13 -11.50 -8.83 1.42
C LEU A 13 -11.73 -10.02 2.38
N ASN A 14 -10.73 -10.90 2.48
CA ASN A 14 -10.73 -12.01 3.44
C ASN A 14 -10.83 -11.56 4.90
N THR A 15 -10.50 -10.31 5.21
CA THR A 15 -10.67 -9.68 6.52
C THR A 15 -12.11 -9.22 6.78
N GLY A 16 -12.99 -9.28 5.79
CA GLY A 16 -14.34 -8.73 5.83
C GLY A 16 -14.43 -7.25 5.47
N ALA A 17 -13.32 -6.54 5.36
CA ALA A 17 -13.29 -5.13 4.97
C ALA A 17 -13.75 -4.95 3.52
N LYS A 18 -14.35 -3.79 3.24
CA LYS A 18 -14.80 -3.41 1.88
C LYS A 18 -13.74 -2.52 1.24
N MET A 19 -13.11 -3.01 0.18
CA MET A 19 -12.19 -2.25 -0.65
C MET A 19 -12.94 -1.71 -1.87
N PRO A 20 -12.98 -0.38 -2.09
CA PRO A 20 -13.59 0.18 -3.29
C PRO A 20 -12.93 -0.37 -4.56
N ALA A 21 -13.75 -0.68 -5.57
CA ALA A 21 -13.30 -1.32 -6.81
C ALA A 21 -12.42 -0.41 -7.67
N ILE A 22 -12.52 0.91 -7.48
CA ILE A 22 -11.73 1.91 -8.20
C ILE A 22 -10.98 2.74 -7.17
N GLY A 23 -9.68 2.92 -7.40
CA GLY A 23 -8.80 3.77 -6.59
C GLY A 23 -7.96 4.71 -7.44
N LEU A 24 -7.46 5.78 -6.81
CA LEU A 24 -6.46 6.67 -7.40
C LEU A 24 -5.08 6.17 -7.01
N GLY A 25 -4.25 5.82 -8.01
CA GLY A 25 -2.82 5.55 -7.82
C GLY A 25 -2.01 6.85 -7.87
N THR A 26 -0.96 6.93 -7.05
CA THR A 26 -0.10 8.12 -6.95
C THR A 26 1.31 7.92 -7.54
N TRP A 27 1.56 6.78 -8.20
CA TRP A 27 2.81 6.49 -8.88
C TRP A 27 3.10 7.48 -10.00
N ARG A 28 4.34 7.99 -10.07
CA ARG A 28 4.80 8.95 -11.08
C ARG A 28 4.02 10.27 -11.15
N SER A 29 3.27 10.60 -10.13
CA SER A 29 2.67 11.93 -10.02
C SER A 29 3.77 12.97 -9.80
N GLU A 30 3.65 14.11 -10.51
CA GLU A 30 4.64 15.19 -10.38
C GLU A 30 4.62 15.78 -8.97
N PRO A 31 5.81 16.03 -8.38
CA PRO A 31 5.90 16.71 -7.09
C PRO A 31 5.16 18.06 -7.07
N GLY A 32 4.46 18.34 -6.01
CA GLY A 32 3.65 19.55 -5.85
C GLY A 32 2.24 19.47 -6.46
N LEU A 33 1.92 18.41 -7.22
CA LEU A 33 0.58 18.21 -7.79
C LEU A 33 -0.23 17.11 -7.09
N VAL A 34 0.44 16.24 -6.32
CA VAL A 34 -0.18 15.05 -5.72
C VAL A 34 -1.28 15.43 -4.73
N ALA A 35 -1.01 16.39 -3.83
CA ALA A 35 -1.99 16.83 -2.84
C ALA A 35 -3.29 17.30 -3.50
N LYS A 36 -3.16 18.12 -4.55
CA LYS A 36 -4.32 18.63 -5.29
C LYS A 36 -5.06 17.52 -6.04
N ALA A 37 -4.33 16.60 -6.67
CA ALA A 37 -4.93 15.47 -7.39
C ALA A 37 -5.72 14.55 -6.45
N VAL A 38 -5.16 14.24 -5.28
CA VAL A 38 -5.83 13.42 -4.25
C VAL A 38 -7.07 14.13 -3.70
N GLU A 39 -6.96 15.43 -3.36
CA GLU A 39 -8.09 16.25 -2.90
C GLU A 39 -9.25 16.22 -3.90
N GLU A 40 -8.97 16.53 -5.17
CA GLU A 40 -10.00 16.58 -6.22
C GLU A 40 -10.59 15.18 -6.52
N ALA A 41 -9.77 14.12 -6.53
CA ALA A 41 -10.28 12.78 -6.72
C ALA A 41 -11.26 12.38 -5.59
N ILE A 42 -10.91 12.66 -4.33
CA ILE A 42 -11.80 12.36 -3.20
C ILE A 42 -13.09 13.18 -3.31
N ARG A 43 -13.01 14.47 -3.66
CA ARG A 43 -14.18 15.32 -3.90
C ARG A 43 -15.02 14.84 -5.08
N ALA A 44 -14.39 14.29 -6.11
CA ALA A 44 -15.06 13.68 -7.25
C ALA A 44 -15.70 12.32 -6.94
N GLY A 45 -15.48 11.77 -5.73
CA GLY A 45 -16.13 10.54 -5.28
C GLY A 45 -15.22 9.32 -5.16
N TYR A 46 -13.91 9.43 -5.43
CA TYR A 46 -12.97 8.37 -5.10
C TYR A 46 -12.95 8.13 -3.60
N ARG A 47 -12.86 6.86 -3.20
CA ARG A 47 -12.78 6.45 -1.79
C ARG A 47 -11.62 5.50 -1.52
N HIS A 48 -10.79 5.21 -2.51
CA HIS A 48 -9.57 4.43 -2.38
C HIS A 48 -8.39 5.21 -2.96
N ILE A 49 -7.35 5.39 -2.14
CA ILE A 49 -6.08 6.03 -2.52
C ILE A 49 -4.98 5.00 -2.36
N ASP A 50 -4.23 4.75 -3.43
CA ASP A 50 -3.11 3.81 -3.48
C ASP A 50 -1.79 4.56 -3.59
N GLY A 51 -1.01 4.51 -2.54
CA GLY A 51 0.33 5.06 -2.42
C GLY A 51 1.39 4.00 -2.20
N ALA A 52 2.61 4.43 -2.00
CA ALA A 52 3.72 3.64 -1.50
C ALA A 52 4.83 4.56 -0.97
N TRP A 53 5.58 4.07 0.03
CA TRP A 53 6.76 4.78 0.55
C TRP A 53 7.73 5.18 -0.57
N PHE A 54 7.96 4.26 -1.50
CA PHE A 54 8.88 4.46 -2.62
C PHE A 54 8.47 5.58 -3.60
N TYR A 55 7.22 6.01 -3.60
CA TYR A 55 6.77 7.09 -4.50
C TYR A 55 7.22 8.48 -4.02
N HIS A 56 7.77 8.57 -2.80
CA HIS A 56 8.29 9.79 -2.17
C HIS A 56 7.27 10.94 -2.12
N ASN A 57 5.99 10.61 -2.10
CA ASN A 57 4.90 11.58 -2.13
C ASN A 57 3.81 11.34 -1.06
N GLU A 58 4.07 10.47 -0.07
CA GLU A 58 3.10 10.15 0.98
C GLU A 58 2.65 11.40 1.76
N SER A 59 3.53 12.39 1.97
CA SER A 59 3.18 13.64 2.66
C SER A 59 2.14 14.45 1.90
N GLU A 60 2.26 14.53 0.57
CA GLU A 60 1.28 15.18 -0.28
C GLU A 60 -0.03 14.38 -0.35
N VAL A 61 0.05 13.04 -0.36
CA VAL A 61 -1.14 12.18 -0.27
C VAL A 61 -1.92 12.48 1.01
N GLY A 62 -1.22 12.51 2.15
CA GLY A 62 -1.83 12.85 3.43
C GLY A 62 -2.43 14.26 3.47
N GLU A 63 -1.75 15.24 2.87
CA GLU A 63 -2.27 16.60 2.71
C GLU A 63 -3.56 16.61 1.90
N GLY A 64 -3.59 15.96 0.74
CA GLY A 64 -4.78 15.89 -0.12
C GLY A 64 -5.97 15.20 0.57
N ILE A 65 -5.69 14.14 1.36
CA ILE A 65 -6.72 13.48 2.19
C ILE A 65 -7.32 14.49 3.17
N ARG A 66 -6.50 15.22 3.93
CA ARG A 66 -6.98 16.23 4.90
C ARG A 66 -7.76 17.35 4.21
N ASN A 67 -7.25 17.88 3.11
CA ASN A 67 -7.83 18.99 2.38
C ASN A 67 -9.18 18.62 1.72
N SER A 68 -9.42 17.35 1.44
CA SER A 68 -10.68 16.86 0.87
C SER A 68 -11.88 17.14 1.76
N GLY A 69 -11.67 17.18 3.09
CA GLY A 69 -12.71 17.32 4.10
C GLY A 69 -13.56 16.06 4.30
N VAL A 70 -13.26 14.96 3.61
CA VAL A 70 -13.95 13.67 3.77
C VAL A 70 -13.41 12.97 5.01
N PRO A 71 -14.27 12.44 5.90
CA PRO A 71 -13.82 11.70 7.08
C PRO A 71 -12.88 10.54 6.72
N ARG A 72 -11.76 10.38 7.45
CA ARG A 72 -10.79 9.30 7.23
C ARG A 72 -11.44 7.90 7.20
N SER A 73 -12.47 7.71 8.01
CA SER A 73 -13.23 6.46 8.09
C SER A 73 -14.01 6.10 6.83
N GLU A 74 -14.22 7.04 5.92
CA GLU A 74 -14.86 6.80 4.63
C GLU A 74 -13.87 6.46 3.52
N LEU A 75 -12.56 6.56 3.80
CA LEU A 75 -11.50 6.33 2.83
C LEU A 75 -10.81 5.00 3.09
N PHE A 76 -10.44 4.34 2.01
CA PHE A 76 -9.56 3.18 2.00
C PHE A 76 -8.18 3.64 1.53
N VAL A 77 -7.19 3.61 2.41
CA VAL A 77 -5.83 4.06 2.11
C VAL A 77 -4.88 2.88 2.11
N THR A 78 -4.16 2.71 1.00
CA THR A 78 -3.12 1.69 0.82
C THR A 78 -1.75 2.35 0.76
N THR A 79 -0.78 1.80 1.46
CA THR A 79 0.64 2.07 1.22
C THR A 79 1.45 0.78 1.23
N LYS A 80 2.77 0.84 0.93
CA LYS A 80 3.57 -0.36 0.66
C LYS A 80 4.95 -0.27 1.32
N LEU A 81 5.37 -1.40 1.90
CA LEU A 81 6.73 -1.65 2.39
C LEU A 81 7.70 -1.72 1.22
N TRP A 82 8.68 -0.83 1.19
CA TRP A 82 9.69 -0.86 0.16
C TRP A 82 10.73 -1.97 0.38
N ASN A 83 11.34 -2.40 -0.70
CA ASN A 83 12.22 -3.57 -0.75
C ASN A 83 13.47 -3.45 0.14
N THR A 84 13.96 -2.24 0.41
CA THR A 84 15.12 -2.01 1.30
C THR A 84 14.81 -2.26 2.78
N PHE A 85 13.54 -2.37 3.16
CA PHE A 85 13.07 -2.61 4.53
C PHE A 85 12.61 -4.06 4.77
N HIS A 86 13.06 -5.01 3.98
CA HIS A 86 12.65 -6.40 4.11
C HIS A 86 13.16 -7.09 5.36
N LYS A 87 14.21 -6.58 6.03
CA LYS A 87 14.65 -7.15 7.31
C LYS A 87 13.51 -7.07 8.33
N PRO A 88 13.19 -8.16 9.03
CA PRO A 88 12.06 -8.19 9.97
C PRO A 88 12.07 -7.07 11.02
N GLU A 89 13.26 -6.66 11.48
CA GLU A 89 13.45 -5.57 12.44
C GLU A 89 13.19 -4.18 11.87
N ASP A 90 13.17 -4.01 10.55
CA ASP A 90 12.95 -2.72 9.88
C ASP A 90 11.50 -2.54 9.43
N VAL A 91 10.73 -3.62 9.31
CA VAL A 91 9.32 -3.58 8.85
C VAL A 91 8.47 -2.62 9.69
N SER A 92 8.56 -2.71 11.00
CA SER A 92 7.79 -1.84 11.90
C SER A 92 8.21 -0.38 11.79
N LYS A 93 9.51 -0.12 11.66
CA LYS A 93 10.05 1.25 11.51
C LYS A 93 9.59 1.89 10.20
N ALA A 94 9.70 1.15 9.09
CA ALA A 94 9.24 1.61 7.77
C ALA A 94 7.72 1.88 7.77
N PHE A 95 6.95 1.06 8.46
CA PHE A 95 5.51 1.25 8.58
C PHE A 95 5.16 2.54 9.36
N GLU A 96 5.82 2.77 10.50
CA GLU A 96 5.65 4.01 11.29
C GLU A 96 6.10 5.24 10.49
N GLU A 97 7.16 5.14 9.69
CA GLU A 97 7.60 6.21 8.80
C GLU A 97 6.51 6.55 7.78
N SER A 98 5.92 5.55 7.11
CA SER A 98 4.80 5.78 6.19
C SER A 98 3.60 6.44 6.87
N LEU A 99 3.22 5.99 8.08
CA LEU A 99 2.14 6.63 8.84
C LEU A 99 2.45 8.10 9.15
N ASN A 100 3.68 8.40 9.57
CA ASN A 100 4.12 9.76 9.84
C ASN A 100 4.13 10.63 8.58
N ASN A 101 4.62 10.10 7.45
CA ASN A 101 4.61 10.82 6.18
C ASN A 101 3.18 11.14 5.74
N LEU A 102 2.27 10.17 5.82
CA LEU A 102 0.85 10.34 5.51
C LEU A 102 0.14 11.27 6.52
N GLY A 103 0.65 11.38 7.74
CA GLY A 103 -0.01 12.06 8.86
C GLY A 103 -1.31 11.36 9.25
N LEU A 104 -1.30 10.02 9.28
CA LEU A 104 -2.45 9.18 9.58
C LEU A 104 -2.15 8.26 10.75
N ASP A 105 -3.18 7.94 11.55
CA ASP A 105 -3.08 6.99 12.66
C ASP A 105 -3.11 5.54 12.20
N TYR A 106 -3.67 5.28 11.02
CA TYR A 106 -3.78 3.94 10.44
C TYR A 106 -3.91 3.97 8.92
N VAL A 107 -3.61 2.83 8.28
CA VAL A 107 -3.96 2.54 6.89
C VAL A 107 -4.93 1.36 6.81
N ASP A 108 -5.67 1.25 5.71
CA ASP A 108 -6.61 0.14 5.50
C ASP A 108 -5.90 -1.09 4.93
N MET A 109 -4.82 -0.86 4.17
CA MET A 109 -4.02 -1.91 3.57
C MET A 109 -2.53 -1.56 3.60
N TYR A 110 -1.69 -2.51 4.03
CA TYR A 110 -0.25 -2.43 3.92
C TYR A 110 0.27 -3.59 3.09
N LEU A 111 0.97 -3.29 2.00
CA LEU A 111 1.44 -4.29 1.04
C LEU A 111 2.97 -4.44 1.10
N MET A 112 3.49 -5.66 0.99
CA MET A 112 4.87 -5.86 0.57
C MET A 112 4.99 -5.52 -0.92
N HIS A 113 5.82 -4.54 -1.28
CA HIS A 113 5.85 -3.95 -2.63
C HIS A 113 6.32 -4.95 -3.69
N SER A 114 7.24 -5.85 -3.33
CA SER A 114 7.73 -6.96 -4.16
C SER A 114 8.29 -8.06 -3.27
N ALA A 115 8.33 -9.28 -3.78
CA ALA A 115 9.02 -10.40 -3.13
C ALA A 115 10.54 -10.31 -3.22
N LEU A 116 11.07 -9.48 -4.11
CA LEU A 116 12.48 -9.47 -4.49
C LEU A 116 13.10 -8.09 -4.24
N CYS A 117 14.37 -8.10 -3.88
CA CYS A 117 15.24 -6.94 -3.83
C CYS A 117 15.67 -6.52 -5.25
N ILE A 118 14.72 -6.11 -6.08
CA ILE A 118 14.97 -5.66 -7.45
C ILE A 118 14.63 -4.18 -7.61
N ALA A 119 15.37 -3.54 -8.51
CA ALA A 119 15.14 -2.18 -8.91
C ALA A 119 13.85 -2.05 -9.73
N LEU A 120 13.45 -0.82 -9.92
CA LEU A 120 12.29 -0.42 -10.68
C LEU A 120 12.33 -0.80 -12.16
N PRO A 121 11.17 -0.62 -12.86
CA PRO A 121 11.03 -0.93 -14.29
C PRO A 121 12.04 -0.26 -15.22
N GLU A 122 12.59 0.89 -14.84
CA GLU A 122 13.63 1.55 -15.63
C GLU A 122 14.95 0.79 -15.67
N LYS A 123 15.19 -0.06 -14.65
CA LYS A 123 16.36 -0.93 -14.56
C LYS A 123 15.94 -2.31 -14.06
N PRO A 124 15.15 -3.05 -14.83
CA PRO A 124 14.66 -4.36 -14.44
C PRO A 124 15.84 -5.30 -14.17
N TYR A 125 15.74 -6.02 -13.06
CA TYR A 125 16.73 -7.01 -12.60
C TYR A 125 18.04 -6.45 -12.00
N GLU A 126 18.17 -5.14 -11.83
CA GLU A 126 19.27 -4.58 -11.04
C GLU A 126 18.96 -4.75 -9.55
N VAL A 127 19.83 -5.38 -8.79
CA VAL A 127 19.70 -5.49 -7.33
C VAL A 127 19.96 -4.12 -6.72
N ILE A 128 19.04 -3.69 -5.83
CA ILE A 128 19.21 -2.44 -5.11
C ILE A 128 20.34 -2.62 -4.08
N PRO A 129 21.40 -1.79 -4.09
CA PRO A 129 22.55 -1.98 -3.19
C PRO A 129 22.18 -2.02 -1.70
N GLU A 130 21.14 -1.28 -1.30
CA GLU A 130 20.64 -1.20 0.07
C GLU A 130 19.78 -2.42 0.47
N CYS A 131 19.49 -3.30 -0.48
CA CYS A 131 18.67 -4.46 -0.28
C CYS A 131 19.55 -5.69 0.02
N ASP A 132 19.22 -6.43 1.06
CA ASP A 132 19.90 -7.66 1.41
C ASP A 132 19.23 -8.86 0.69
N PRO A 133 19.86 -9.45 -0.34
CA PRO A 133 19.26 -10.54 -1.10
C PRO A 133 19.13 -11.85 -0.30
N GLN A 134 19.70 -11.93 0.90
CA GLN A 134 19.59 -13.10 1.78
C GLN A 134 18.35 -13.05 2.65
N VAL A 135 17.67 -11.88 2.74
CA VAL A 135 16.45 -11.76 3.50
C VAL A 135 15.30 -12.46 2.77
N ASP A 136 14.71 -13.43 3.44
CA ASP A 136 13.57 -14.17 2.94
C ASP A 136 12.29 -13.35 3.08
N PHE A 137 11.57 -13.14 1.99
CA PHE A 137 10.29 -12.42 2.01
C PHE A 137 9.23 -13.08 2.93
N VAL A 138 9.35 -14.37 3.22
CA VAL A 138 8.50 -15.07 4.19
C VAL A 138 8.72 -14.49 5.59
N GLU A 139 9.96 -14.26 5.99
CA GLU A 139 10.27 -13.68 7.31
C GLU A 139 9.84 -12.21 7.37
N THR A 140 9.98 -11.47 6.26
CA THR A 140 9.43 -10.11 6.13
C THR A 140 7.91 -10.12 6.35
N TYR A 141 7.19 -11.04 5.69
CA TYR A 141 5.73 -11.11 5.81
C TYR A 141 5.29 -11.50 7.22
N LYS A 142 6.00 -12.41 7.89
CA LYS A 142 5.76 -12.71 9.31
C LYS A 142 5.93 -11.50 10.23
N ALA A 143 6.84 -10.59 9.90
CA ALA A 143 6.95 -9.33 10.61
C ALA A 143 5.78 -8.39 10.30
N MET A 144 5.27 -8.40 9.05
CA MET A 144 4.05 -7.65 8.70
C MET A 144 2.79 -8.21 9.39
N GLU A 145 2.69 -9.53 9.60
CA GLU A 145 1.58 -10.13 10.36
C GLU A 145 1.44 -9.51 11.75
N LYS A 146 2.57 -9.21 12.42
CA LYS A 146 2.57 -8.58 13.76
C LYS A 146 2.02 -7.15 13.73
N LEU A 147 2.06 -6.46 12.60
CA LEU A 147 1.49 -5.11 12.49
C LEU A 147 -0.03 -5.10 12.66
N LEU A 148 -0.71 -6.20 12.34
CA LEU A 148 -2.16 -6.33 12.54
C LEU A 148 -2.55 -6.21 14.02
N GLU A 149 -1.69 -6.69 14.93
CA GLU A 149 -1.92 -6.62 16.38
C GLU A 149 -1.92 -5.17 16.90
N THR A 150 -1.26 -4.27 16.18
CA THR A 150 -1.21 -2.85 16.55
C THR A 150 -2.52 -2.12 16.27
N GLY A 151 -3.37 -2.66 15.39
CA GLY A 151 -4.57 -1.99 14.87
C GLY A 151 -4.28 -0.84 13.90
N LYS A 152 -3.02 -0.52 13.64
CA LYS A 152 -2.61 0.57 12.73
C LYS A 152 -2.67 0.19 11.25
N THR A 153 -2.74 -1.10 10.92
CA THR A 153 -3.17 -1.58 9.59
C THR A 153 -4.32 -2.55 9.74
N LYS A 154 -5.32 -2.46 8.88
CA LYS A 154 -6.52 -3.33 8.96
C LYS A 154 -6.39 -4.58 8.13
N ALA A 155 -5.53 -4.56 7.12
CA ALA A 155 -5.22 -5.70 6.27
C ALA A 155 -3.77 -5.62 5.79
N ILE A 156 -3.18 -6.77 5.53
CA ILE A 156 -1.88 -6.89 4.89
C ILE A 156 -2.01 -7.71 3.61
N GLY A 157 -1.12 -7.46 2.67
CA GLY A 157 -1.10 -8.17 1.41
C GLY A 157 0.26 -8.05 0.73
N VAL A 158 0.28 -8.40 -0.53
CA VAL A 158 1.50 -8.39 -1.34
C VAL A 158 1.27 -7.69 -2.67
N SER A 159 2.37 -7.36 -3.35
CA SER A 159 2.36 -6.78 -4.68
C SER A 159 3.46 -7.41 -5.52
N ASN A 160 3.23 -7.59 -6.80
CA ASN A 160 4.20 -8.16 -7.75
C ASN A 160 4.68 -9.57 -7.40
N PHE A 161 3.83 -10.38 -6.77
CA PHE A 161 4.14 -11.77 -6.45
C PHE A 161 3.75 -12.69 -7.60
N SER A 162 4.69 -13.57 -7.98
CA SER A 162 4.41 -14.70 -8.87
C SER A 162 3.58 -15.77 -8.15
N GLN A 163 2.98 -16.68 -8.92
CA GLN A 163 2.26 -17.82 -8.35
C GLN A 163 3.15 -18.64 -7.40
N ALA A 164 4.39 -18.93 -7.80
CA ALA A 164 5.33 -19.69 -6.98
C ALA A 164 5.67 -18.99 -5.65
N ASN A 165 5.82 -17.66 -5.68
CA ASN A 165 6.04 -16.88 -4.46
C ASN A 165 4.81 -16.91 -3.54
N LEU A 166 3.60 -16.82 -4.11
CA LEU A 166 2.36 -16.93 -3.34
C LEU A 166 2.19 -18.31 -2.71
N GLU A 167 2.41 -19.39 -3.47
CA GLU A 167 2.34 -20.76 -2.95
C GLU A 167 3.31 -20.96 -1.78
N ARG A 168 4.56 -20.45 -1.93
CA ARG A 168 5.56 -20.52 -0.88
C ARG A 168 5.17 -19.69 0.35
N LEU A 169 4.63 -18.49 0.14
CA LEU A 169 4.17 -17.62 1.22
C LEU A 169 3.05 -18.30 2.01
N LEU A 170 2.02 -18.77 1.32
CA LEU A 170 0.84 -19.41 1.92
C LEU A 170 1.19 -20.68 2.70
N ALA A 171 2.21 -21.41 2.27
CA ALA A 171 2.67 -22.61 2.97
C ALA A 171 3.45 -22.31 4.28
N ASN A 172 3.92 -21.08 4.49
CA ASN A 172 4.86 -20.74 5.56
C ASN A 172 4.41 -19.57 6.46
N THR A 173 3.21 -19.02 6.25
CA THR A 173 2.67 -17.87 6.98
C THR A 173 1.26 -18.18 7.48
N SER A 174 0.79 -17.41 8.48
CA SER A 174 -0.49 -17.64 9.14
C SER A 174 -1.61 -16.79 8.55
N VAL A 175 -1.29 -15.61 8.04
CA VAL A 175 -2.25 -14.67 7.48
C VAL A 175 -2.22 -14.73 5.96
N VAL A 176 -3.36 -15.08 5.37
CA VAL A 176 -3.52 -15.05 3.92
C VAL A 176 -3.48 -13.59 3.44
N PRO A 177 -2.63 -13.23 2.46
CA PRO A 177 -2.63 -11.89 1.88
C PRO A 177 -4.03 -11.48 1.42
N ALA A 178 -4.46 -10.27 1.80
CA ALA A 178 -5.78 -9.76 1.42
C ALA A 178 -5.88 -9.47 -0.09
N THR A 179 -4.75 -9.18 -0.72
CA THR A 179 -4.61 -8.99 -2.17
C THR A 179 -3.19 -9.27 -2.63
N ASN A 180 -3.05 -9.55 -3.92
CA ASN A 180 -1.80 -9.41 -4.68
C ASN A 180 -2.03 -8.32 -5.73
N GLN A 181 -1.44 -7.14 -5.52
CA GLN A 181 -1.54 -6.04 -6.46
C GLN A 181 -0.51 -6.23 -7.58
N VAL A 182 -0.97 -6.29 -8.80
CA VAL A 182 -0.12 -6.46 -9.99
C VAL A 182 -0.54 -5.49 -11.10
N GLU A 183 0.41 -5.12 -11.95
CA GLU A 183 0.08 -4.44 -13.20
C GLU A 183 -0.63 -5.44 -14.13
N LEU A 184 -1.87 -5.11 -14.48
CA LEU A 184 -2.71 -5.92 -15.35
C LEU A 184 -3.58 -5.01 -16.21
N HIS A 185 -3.40 -5.06 -17.50
CA HIS A 185 -4.19 -4.34 -18.49
C HIS A 185 -4.28 -5.15 -19.80
N PRO A 186 -5.26 -4.85 -20.69
CA PRO A 186 -5.41 -5.52 -21.97
C PRO A 186 -4.19 -5.37 -22.88
#